data_3a6c417336b8ce2a059b22131b1b6b59
#
_entry.id   3a6c417336b8ce2a059b22131b1b6b59
#
_cell.length_a   1.000
_cell.length_b   1.000
_cell.length_c   1.000
_cell.angle_alpha   90.00
_cell.angle_beta   90.00
_cell.angle_gamma   90.00
#
_symmetry.space_group_name_H-M   'P 1'
#
loop_
_entity.id
_entity.type
_entity.pdbx_description
1 polymer ?
#
loop_
_entity_poly.entity_id
_entity_poly.type
_entity_poly.pdbx_seq_one_letter_code
_entity_poly.pdbx_strand_id
1 'polypeptide(L)'
;MMADHTERDIVVGADVEDILAVISDFEHYPDWVTAAREVEVLRTDDAGRALEVRFVLDAGVLQDTYVLSYEWDPEGTSVSWRLVSSDLQKDQRGRYILTQQVPGSTKVTYELMVDLQVPMIGQLKRRAEKAITDAALHDLKKRVEG
;
A
#
# COMPACT_ATOMS: atom_id res chain seq x y z
N MET A 1 -14.85 17.37 -7.66
CA MET A 1 -14.22 16.26 -8.41
C MET A 1 -14.32 14.98 -7.59
N MET A 2 -14.73 13.90 -8.24
CA MET A 2 -14.83 12.61 -7.54
C MET A 2 -13.45 11.99 -7.40
N ALA A 3 -13.14 11.48 -6.20
CA ALA A 3 -11.94 10.71 -5.98
C ALA A 3 -12.03 9.38 -6.74
N ASP A 4 -10.91 8.91 -7.24
CA ASP A 4 -10.87 7.60 -7.89
C ASP A 4 -10.73 6.50 -6.87
N HIS A 5 -11.48 5.45 -7.08
CA HIS A 5 -11.48 4.26 -6.24
C HIS A 5 -11.07 3.05 -7.07
N THR A 6 -10.10 2.30 -6.57
CA THR A 6 -9.63 1.06 -7.19
C THR A 6 -9.72 -0.07 -6.17
N GLU A 7 -10.26 -1.21 -6.60
CA GLU A 7 -10.28 -2.41 -5.78
C GLU A 7 -9.82 -3.59 -6.64
N ARG A 8 -8.83 -4.32 -6.14
CA ARG A 8 -8.28 -5.52 -6.81
C ARG A 8 -7.94 -6.53 -5.75
N ASP A 9 -7.90 -7.79 -6.16
CA ASP A 9 -7.43 -8.86 -5.28
C ASP A 9 -6.53 -9.84 -6.02
N ILE A 10 -5.79 -10.62 -5.23
CA ILE A 10 -4.90 -11.66 -5.74
C ILE A 10 -4.79 -12.74 -4.66
N VAL A 11 -4.58 -13.97 -5.10
CA VAL A 11 -4.33 -15.08 -4.17
C VAL A 11 -2.83 -15.26 -4.02
N VAL A 12 -2.36 -15.26 -2.76
CA VAL A 12 -0.95 -15.41 -2.41
C VAL A 12 -0.76 -16.75 -1.71
N GLY A 13 0.27 -17.49 -2.12
CA GLY A 13 0.58 -18.82 -1.58
C GLY A 13 1.31 -18.75 -0.24
N ALA A 14 0.66 -18.18 0.76
CA ALA A 14 1.19 -18.04 2.13
C ALA A 14 0.03 -17.81 3.09
N ASP A 15 0.32 -17.95 4.38
CA ASP A 15 -0.66 -17.64 5.43
C ASP A 15 -0.72 -16.15 5.70
N VAL A 16 -1.83 -15.69 6.30
CA VAL A 16 -2.06 -14.29 6.64
C VAL A 16 -0.88 -13.70 7.42
N GLU A 17 -0.35 -14.43 8.39
CA GLU A 17 0.74 -13.96 9.24
C GLU A 17 2.00 -13.63 8.46
N ASP A 18 2.35 -14.47 7.48
CA ASP A 18 3.55 -14.26 6.65
C ASP A 18 3.38 -13.06 5.73
N ILE A 19 2.18 -12.87 5.20
CA ILE A 19 1.86 -11.74 4.34
C ILE A 19 1.88 -10.44 5.14
N LEU A 20 1.26 -10.45 6.31
CA LEU A 20 1.21 -9.27 7.17
C LEU A 20 2.61 -8.86 7.63
N ALA A 21 3.50 -9.83 7.87
CA ALA A 21 4.88 -9.56 8.23
C ALA A 21 5.60 -8.76 7.13
N VAL A 22 5.34 -9.06 5.86
CA VAL A 22 5.92 -8.32 4.73
C VAL A 22 5.29 -6.93 4.62
N ILE A 23 3.97 -6.82 4.74
CA ILE A 23 3.25 -5.54 4.67
C ILE A 23 3.69 -4.60 5.79
N SER A 24 3.98 -5.12 6.98
CA SER A 24 4.38 -4.31 8.13
C SER A 24 5.87 -3.98 8.17
N ASP A 25 6.68 -4.59 7.32
CA ASP A 25 8.13 -4.39 7.26
C ASP A 25 8.47 -3.23 6.29
N PHE A 26 8.13 -2.02 6.71
CA PHE A 26 8.25 -0.82 5.87
C PHE A 26 9.68 -0.51 5.45
N GLU A 27 10.66 -0.79 6.30
CA GLU A 27 12.06 -0.48 6.00
C GLU A 27 12.57 -1.22 4.78
N HIS A 28 12.00 -2.38 4.47
CA HIS A 28 12.40 -3.20 3.32
C HIS A 28 11.53 -2.98 2.07
N TYR A 29 10.57 -2.06 2.11
CA TYR A 29 9.73 -1.77 0.94
C TYR A 29 10.53 -1.44 -0.32
N PRO A 30 11.63 -0.65 -0.25
CA PRO A 30 12.40 -0.38 -1.47
C PRO A 30 12.98 -1.62 -2.13
N ASP A 31 13.11 -2.72 -1.39
CA ASP A 31 13.66 -3.97 -1.94
C ASP A 31 12.67 -4.69 -2.86
N TRP A 32 11.36 -4.46 -2.68
CA TRP A 32 10.36 -5.19 -3.45
C TRP A 32 9.26 -4.31 -4.06
N VAL A 33 9.03 -3.12 -3.54
CA VAL A 33 8.06 -2.18 -4.12
C VAL A 33 8.78 -1.33 -5.16
N THR A 34 8.53 -1.61 -6.43
CA THR A 34 9.26 -0.99 -7.55
C THR A 34 9.26 0.53 -7.49
N ALA A 35 8.15 1.14 -7.12
CA ALA A 35 7.99 2.60 -7.10
C ALA A 35 8.50 3.26 -5.82
N ALA A 36 8.78 2.52 -4.76
CA ALA A 36 9.20 3.08 -3.47
C ALA A 36 10.71 3.28 -3.46
N ARG A 37 11.17 4.53 -3.42
CA ARG A 37 12.60 4.86 -3.33
C ARG A 37 13.10 4.90 -1.90
N GLU A 38 12.30 5.50 -1.01
CA GLU A 38 12.60 5.58 0.41
C GLU A 38 11.32 5.38 1.20
N VAL A 39 11.43 4.70 2.34
CA VAL A 39 10.32 4.53 3.28
C VAL A 39 10.88 4.70 4.68
N GLU A 40 10.27 5.59 5.46
CA GLU A 40 10.72 5.90 6.81
C GLU A 40 9.54 5.83 7.78
N VAL A 41 9.67 5.02 8.82
CA VAL A 41 8.68 4.95 9.89
C VAL A 41 8.90 6.14 10.82
N LEU A 42 7.89 7.01 10.95
CA LEU A 42 7.98 8.23 11.74
C LEU A 42 7.51 8.03 13.17
N ARG A 43 6.48 7.19 13.39
CA ARG A 43 5.94 6.87 14.71
C ARG A 43 5.53 5.42 14.78
N THR A 44 5.69 4.83 15.96
CA THR A 44 5.24 3.46 16.25
C THR A 44 4.37 3.46 17.49
N ASP A 45 3.53 2.43 17.62
CA ASP A 45 2.75 2.20 18.84
C ASP A 45 3.58 1.40 19.85
N ASP A 46 2.97 1.08 21.00
CA ASP A 46 3.65 0.36 22.09
C ASP A 46 4.03 -1.07 21.68
N ALA A 47 3.36 -1.63 20.68
CA ALA A 47 3.66 -2.96 20.14
C ALA A 47 4.70 -2.92 19.03
N GLY A 48 5.20 -1.74 18.65
CA GLY A 48 6.18 -1.56 17.58
C GLY A 48 5.59 -1.47 16.20
N ARG A 49 4.27 -1.41 16.06
CA ARG A 49 3.63 -1.26 14.75
C ARG A 49 3.69 0.19 14.29
N ALA A 50 3.90 0.39 12.99
CA ALA A 50 3.99 1.72 12.42
C ALA A 50 2.65 2.45 12.49
N LEU A 51 2.65 3.68 13.02
CA LEU A 51 1.48 4.56 13.05
C LEU A 51 1.55 5.63 11.98
N GLU A 52 2.75 6.14 11.68
CA GLU A 52 2.97 7.10 10.59
C GLU A 52 4.21 6.69 9.82
N VAL A 53 4.10 6.73 8.49
CA VAL A 53 5.17 6.33 7.59
C VAL A 53 5.28 7.35 6.46
N ARG A 54 6.52 7.78 6.18
CA ARG A 54 6.83 8.67 5.06
C ARG A 54 7.33 7.85 3.89
N PHE A 55 6.77 8.12 2.72
CA PHE A 55 7.13 7.46 1.47
C PHE A 55 7.69 8.46 0.49
N VAL A 56 8.75 8.09 -0.22
CA VAL A 56 9.20 8.77 -1.42
C VAL A 56 8.91 7.83 -2.58
N LEU A 57 7.96 8.23 -3.41
CA LEU A 57 7.46 7.42 -4.53
C LEU A 57 7.98 7.96 -5.84
N ASP A 58 8.45 7.07 -6.71
CA ASP A 58 8.80 7.39 -8.09
C ASP A 58 8.24 6.29 -8.99
N ALA A 59 7.07 6.54 -9.55
CA ALA A 59 6.38 5.62 -10.47
C ALA A 59 6.53 6.08 -11.93
N GLY A 60 7.58 6.81 -12.23
CA GLY A 60 7.86 7.35 -13.56
C GLY A 60 7.05 8.60 -13.86
N VAL A 61 5.76 8.43 -14.14
CA VAL A 61 4.86 9.55 -14.43
C VAL A 61 4.37 10.25 -13.18
N LEU A 62 4.52 9.61 -12.02
CA LEU A 62 4.08 10.13 -10.74
C LEU A 62 5.24 10.06 -9.75
N GLN A 63 5.65 11.22 -9.24
CA GLN A 63 6.64 11.33 -8.17
C GLN A 63 6.03 12.10 -7.03
N ASP A 64 6.13 11.57 -5.81
CA ASP A 64 5.51 12.18 -4.65
C ASP A 64 6.28 11.82 -3.38
N THR A 65 6.27 12.74 -2.42
CA THR A 65 6.68 12.47 -1.05
C THR A 65 5.44 12.67 -0.19
N TYR A 66 5.05 11.65 0.54
CA TYR A 66 3.82 11.70 1.32
C TYR A 66 3.94 10.90 2.62
N VAL A 67 3.07 11.26 3.56
CA VAL A 67 2.99 10.61 4.87
C VAL A 67 1.60 9.99 5.02
N LEU A 68 1.57 8.74 5.44
CA LEU A 68 0.34 8.00 5.72
C LEU A 68 0.23 7.68 7.21
N SER A 69 -0.98 7.73 7.73
CA SER A 69 -1.33 7.28 9.07
C SER A 69 -1.99 5.91 8.98
N TYR A 70 -1.51 4.95 9.77
CA TYR A 70 -1.95 3.56 9.71
C TYR A 70 -2.79 3.16 10.90
N GLU A 71 -3.82 2.35 10.64
CA GLU A 71 -4.60 1.66 11.68
C GLU A 71 -4.51 0.16 11.41
N TRP A 72 -4.13 -0.60 12.44
CA TRP A 72 -3.96 -2.05 12.38
C TRP A 72 -5.13 -2.73 13.07
N ASP A 73 -5.78 -3.67 12.36
CA ASP A 73 -6.82 -4.49 12.95
C ASP A 73 -6.22 -5.38 14.05
N PRO A 74 -6.81 -5.39 15.26
CA PRO A 74 -6.30 -6.23 16.35
C PRO A 74 -6.25 -7.72 16.01
N GLU A 75 -7.11 -8.19 15.11
CA GLU A 75 -7.13 -9.59 14.68
C GLU A 75 -6.05 -9.90 13.64
N GLY A 76 -5.38 -8.88 13.10
CA GLY A 76 -4.29 -9.07 12.14
C GLY A 76 -4.75 -9.45 10.73
N THR A 77 -6.00 -9.14 10.37
CA THR A 77 -6.55 -9.49 9.06
C THR A 77 -6.71 -8.29 8.13
N SER A 78 -6.46 -7.10 8.63
CA SER A 78 -6.52 -5.91 7.78
C SER A 78 -5.65 -4.80 8.34
N VAL A 79 -5.27 -3.89 7.45
CA VAL A 79 -4.60 -2.65 7.80
C VAL A 79 -5.13 -1.56 6.88
N SER A 80 -5.44 -0.41 7.44
CA SER A 80 -5.93 0.73 6.67
C SER A 80 -5.04 1.93 6.90
N TRP A 81 -5.10 2.88 5.98
CA TRP A 81 -4.32 4.11 6.06
C TRP A 81 -5.07 5.28 5.46
N ARG A 82 -4.63 6.47 5.85
CA ARG A 82 -5.11 7.74 5.30
C ARG A 82 -3.96 8.71 5.16
N LEU A 83 -4.12 9.66 4.26
CA LEU A 83 -3.11 10.68 3.99
C LEU A 83 -3.01 11.67 5.14
N VAL A 84 -1.79 11.97 5.57
CA VAL A 84 -1.47 13.05 6.51
C VAL A 84 -0.99 14.26 5.72
N SER A 85 -0.04 14.06 4.79
CA SER A 85 0.51 15.14 3.97
C SER A 85 1.06 14.57 2.67
N SER A 86 1.10 15.40 1.64
CA SER A 86 1.62 15.02 0.33
C SER A 86 1.95 16.26 -0.48
N ASP A 87 2.94 16.13 -1.37
CA ASP A 87 3.26 17.17 -2.33
C ASP A 87 2.25 17.20 -3.48
N LEU A 88 1.64 16.07 -3.81
CA LEU A 88 0.84 15.89 -5.01
C LEU A 88 -0.62 15.52 -4.75
N GLN A 89 -0.91 14.91 -3.63
CA GLN A 89 -2.24 14.38 -3.31
C GLN A 89 -3.00 15.30 -2.37
N LYS A 90 -4.33 15.40 -2.57
CA LYS A 90 -5.25 16.03 -1.62
C LYS A 90 -5.71 15.04 -0.57
N ASP A 91 -5.94 13.78 -0.99
CA ASP A 91 -6.42 12.72 -0.11
C ASP A 91 -5.97 11.38 -0.65
N GLN A 92 -5.72 10.46 0.27
CA GLN A 92 -5.53 9.05 -0.05
C GLN A 92 -6.08 8.25 1.11
N ARG A 93 -6.84 7.21 0.78
CA ARG A 93 -7.30 6.21 1.76
C ARG A 93 -7.14 4.86 1.12
N GLY A 94 -6.70 3.90 1.91
CA GLY A 94 -6.56 2.57 1.39
C GLY A 94 -6.61 1.53 2.49
N ARG A 95 -6.67 0.26 2.08
CA ARG A 95 -6.53 -0.84 3.01
C ARG A 95 -6.18 -2.12 2.30
N TYR A 96 -5.51 -2.99 3.05
CA TYR A 96 -5.36 -4.39 2.73
C TYR A 96 -6.33 -5.19 3.58
N ILE A 97 -7.00 -6.17 2.95
CA ILE A 97 -7.83 -7.15 3.65
C ILE A 97 -7.26 -8.53 3.30
N LEU A 98 -6.93 -9.30 4.32
CA LEU A 98 -6.32 -10.62 4.17
C LEU A 98 -7.34 -11.68 4.59
N THR A 99 -7.74 -12.52 3.65
CA THR A 99 -8.74 -13.57 3.87
C THR A 99 -8.10 -14.94 3.67
N GLN A 100 -7.81 -15.64 4.76
CA GLN A 100 -7.28 -16.99 4.70
C GLN A 100 -8.33 -17.90 4.06
N GLN A 101 -7.94 -18.59 2.98
CA GLN A 101 -8.87 -19.48 2.27
C GLN A 101 -8.69 -20.92 2.69
N VAL A 102 -7.45 -21.41 2.64
CA VAL A 102 -7.03 -22.71 3.15
C VAL A 102 -5.64 -22.53 3.72
N PRO A 103 -5.09 -23.48 4.49
CA PRO A 103 -3.71 -23.35 4.97
C PRO A 103 -2.76 -23.13 3.79
N GLY A 104 -1.90 -22.12 3.89
CA GLY A 104 -0.94 -21.77 2.85
C GLY A 104 -1.51 -20.97 1.68
N SER A 105 -2.76 -20.48 1.77
CA SER A 105 -3.36 -19.70 0.70
C SER A 105 -4.26 -18.59 1.26
N THR A 106 -3.97 -17.35 0.89
CA THR A 106 -4.68 -16.16 1.36
C THR A 106 -5.09 -15.31 0.17
N LYS A 107 -6.33 -14.84 0.19
CA LYS A 107 -6.79 -13.82 -0.76
C LYS A 107 -6.43 -12.46 -0.17
N VAL A 108 -5.67 -11.68 -0.91
CA VAL A 108 -5.27 -10.33 -0.54
C VAL A 108 -6.08 -9.34 -1.35
N THR A 109 -6.91 -8.54 -0.69
CA THR A 109 -7.69 -7.49 -1.35
C THR A 109 -7.06 -6.14 -1.04
N TYR A 110 -6.88 -5.33 -2.07
CA TYR A 110 -6.30 -3.99 -1.96
C TYR A 110 -7.33 -2.98 -2.45
N GLU A 111 -7.68 -2.05 -1.59
CA GLU A 111 -8.59 -0.96 -1.92
C GLU A 111 -7.83 0.35 -1.81
N LEU A 112 -7.97 1.20 -2.82
CA LEU A 112 -7.28 2.49 -2.86
C LEU A 112 -8.20 3.58 -3.41
N MET A 113 -8.24 4.70 -2.70
CA MET A 113 -8.87 5.94 -3.16
C MET A 113 -7.82 7.04 -3.13
N VAL A 114 -7.63 7.71 -4.27
CA VAL A 114 -6.67 8.81 -4.39
C VAL A 114 -7.34 10.02 -5.03
N ASP A 115 -7.08 11.20 -4.46
CA ASP A 115 -7.50 12.48 -5.02
C ASP A 115 -6.25 13.35 -5.17
N LEU A 116 -5.98 13.83 -6.39
CA LEU A 116 -4.78 14.61 -6.69
C LEU A 116 -5.06 16.09 -6.64
N GLN A 117 -4.05 16.87 -6.22
CA GLN A 117 -4.14 18.34 -6.16
C GLN A 117 -4.19 18.96 -7.56
N VAL A 118 -3.54 18.31 -8.51
CA VAL A 118 -3.49 18.78 -9.89
C VAL A 118 -4.19 17.78 -10.80
N PRO A 119 -4.94 18.23 -11.81
CA PRO A 119 -5.55 17.32 -12.76
C PRO A 119 -4.50 16.56 -13.55
N MET A 120 -4.73 15.27 -13.74
CA MET A 120 -3.93 14.44 -14.64
C MET A 120 -4.80 13.99 -15.80
N ILE A 121 -4.21 13.90 -16.98
CA ILE A 121 -4.91 13.31 -18.12
C ILE A 121 -5.16 11.84 -17.86
N GLY A 122 -6.29 11.32 -18.38
CA GLY A 122 -6.79 10.00 -18.03
C GLY A 122 -5.80 8.86 -18.22
N GLN A 123 -4.97 8.90 -19.27
CA GLN A 123 -3.96 7.86 -19.51
C GLN A 123 -2.86 7.85 -18.46
N LEU A 124 -2.34 9.01 -18.08
CA LEU A 124 -1.31 9.13 -17.06
C LEU A 124 -1.82 8.67 -15.71
N LYS A 125 -3.05 9.04 -15.39
CA LYS A 125 -3.71 8.63 -14.16
C LYS A 125 -3.88 7.12 -14.08
N ARG A 126 -4.34 6.49 -15.16
CA ARG A 126 -4.49 5.04 -15.22
C ARG A 126 -3.15 4.31 -15.09
N ARG A 127 -2.08 4.85 -15.68
CA ARG A 127 -0.73 4.27 -15.55
C ARG A 127 -0.23 4.34 -14.11
N ALA A 128 -0.46 5.48 -13.44
CA ALA A 128 -0.06 5.66 -12.06
C ALA A 128 -0.81 4.70 -11.14
N GLU A 129 -2.13 4.60 -11.31
CA GLU A 129 -2.96 3.67 -10.54
C GLU A 129 -2.55 2.23 -10.76
N LYS A 130 -2.28 1.85 -12.01
CA LYS A 130 -1.82 0.50 -12.33
C LYS A 130 -0.48 0.20 -11.68
N ALA A 131 0.47 1.12 -11.73
CA ALA A 131 1.79 0.94 -11.14
C ALA A 131 1.68 0.74 -9.61
N ILE A 132 0.85 1.54 -8.95
CA ILE A 132 0.63 1.44 -7.51
C ILE A 132 -0.05 0.11 -7.16
N THR A 133 -1.08 -0.26 -7.90
CA THR A 133 -1.83 -1.49 -7.65
C THR A 133 -0.97 -2.73 -7.93
N ASP A 134 -0.20 -2.73 -9.00
CA ASP A 134 0.71 -3.83 -9.32
C ASP A 134 1.77 -4.01 -8.24
N ALA A 135 2.34 -2.90 -7.75
CA ALA A 135 3.30 -2.95 -6.64
C ALA A 135 2.64 -3.50 -5.37
N ALA A 136 1.42 -3.07 -5.07
CA ALA A 136 0.72 -3.49 -3.87
C ALA A 136 0.33 -4.97 -3.89
N LEU A 137 0.07 -5.54 -5.05
CA LEU A 137 -0.40 -6.93 -5.17
C LEU A 137 0.63 -7.86 -5.81
N HIS A 138 1.08 -7.58 -7.01
CA HIS A 138 2.00 -8.48 -7.72
C HIS A 138 3.39 -8.49 -7.08
N ASP A 139 3.91 -7.34 -6.72
CA ASP A 139 5.22 -7.26 -6.07
C ASP A 139 5.16 -7.89 -4.68
N LEU A 140 4.05 -7.67 -3.95
CA LEU A 140 3.82 -8.31 -2.66
C LEU A 140 3.81 -9.84 -2.78
N LYS A 141 3.03 -10.37 -3.73
CA LYS A 141 2.95 -11.80 -3.97
C LYS A 141 4.33 -12.39 -4.26
N LYS A 142 5.08 -11.74 -5.13
CA LYS A 142 6.42 -12.16 -5.50
C LYS A 142 7.37 -12.16 -4.31
N ARG A 143 7.29 -11.13 -3.46
CA ARG A 143 8.13 -11.02 -2.26
C ARG A 143 7.81 -12.11 -1.26
N VAL A 144 6.53 -12.39 -1.02
CA VAL A 144 6.08 -13.37 -0.03
C VAL A 144 6.37 -14.80 -0.50
N GLU A 145 6.13 -15.09 -1.77
CA GLU A 145 6.31 -16.45 -2.31
C GLU A 145 7.78 -16.77 -2.62
N GLY A 146 8.62 -15.80 -2.63
CA GLY A 146 10.06 -15.96 -2.90
C GLY A 146 10.41 -15.61 -4.32
#